data_55602d4b75e0379e88a9b970359c1ccf
#
_entry.id   55602d4b75e0379e88a9b970359c1ccf
#
_cell.length_a   1.000
_cell.length_b   1.000
_cell.length_c   1.000
_cell.angle_alpha   90.00
_cell.angle_beta   90.00
_cell.angle_gamma   90.00
#
_symmetry.space_group_name_H-M   'P 1'
#
loop_
_entity.id
_entity.type
_entity.pdbx_description
1 polymer ?
#
loop_
_entity_poly.entity_id
_entity_poly.type
_entity_poly.pdbx_seq_one_letter_code
_entity_poly.pdbx_strand_id
1 'polypeptide(L)'
;MSKVLLVILFAVLTFFANAQQGDILATSSIRNFTTADLSAQARTAWDQRDRSMLSAREQLLSQMVTNSLLDLEAKANNTTSANLLERIKSRIADPTEDDIKRTYDSNLQALQNKPLSEVRTNIVHFLRREPEDRSIKAFVDELAAKYKVSYQTDVNAAVLKATDVLFNVGGRSVTTQEFESKYRLALYNVRADLIDDVTLDLTETIFTTLLDTEATSLKIDQQAYLAREVTDKLKQFTDDERVQLATALRDRLFAKYKVKILLTLPPPIVQKISVDDDPARGPVNAPVTVVMFADFQCPACSRTHPILDKVIAEFPGKVRFVARDFPLETIHENAFRAALAANAASAQGKFFEYGDLLYNNQAALDDASLEKYAAQIGLNVSKFKIDSASEKTAAEVRKDIADGESYGVAGTPTIFVNGVMVRGLAAEDFRAAIRTALKTAPAARPAARGNDNQ
;
A
#
# COMPACT_ATOMS: atom_id res chain seq x y z
N MET A 1 21.06 -23.24 67.01
CA MET A 1 19.83 -23.49 66.26
C MET A 1 18.99 -22.25 66.37
N SER A 2 18.97 -21.41 65.44
CA SER A 2 18.01 -20.29 65.18
C SER A 2 18.68 -19.20 64.38
N LYS A 3 18.71 -19.30 63.05
CA LYS A 3 18.99 -18.20 62.12
C LYS A 3 18.58 -18.62 60.70
N VAL A 4 17.33 -19.07 60.48
CA VAL A 4 16.79 -19.31 59.14
C VAL A 4 15.27 -19.05 59.16
N LEU A 5 14.86 -17.85 59.47
CA LEU A 5 13.42 -17.49 59.36
C LEU A 5 13.18 -15.99 59.20
N LEU A 6 13.99 -15.27 58.43
CA LEU A 6 13.75 -13.84 58.22
C LEU A 6 14.12 -13.34 56.81
N VAL A 7 14.03 -14.17 55.77
CA VAL A 7 14.31 -13.74 54.38
C VAL A 7 13.14 -13.98 53.42
N ILE A 8 12.02 -14.60 53.86
CA ILE A 8 10.90 -14.93 52.95
C ILE A 8 9.74 -13.92 53.02
N LEU A 9 9.79 -12.87 53.80
CA LEU A 9 8.67 -11.91 53.91
C LEU A 9 8.87 -10.59 53.17
N PHE A 10 9.95 -10.39 52.42
CA PHE A 10 10.17 -9.17 51.64
C PHE A 10 10.00 -9.32 50.13
N ALA A 11 9.77 -10.54 49.62
CA ALA A 11 9.60 -10.81 48.18
C ALA A 11 8.13 -10.86 47.69
N VAL A 12 7.15 -10.76 48.62
CA VAL A 12 5.72 -10.89 48.25
C VAL A 12 5.01 -9.52 48.17
N LEU A 13 5.61 -8.45 48.64
CA LEU A 13 4.98 -7.11 48.63
C LEU A 13 5.35 -6.24 47.42
N THR A 14 6.25 -6.70 46.53
CA THR A 14 6.58 -5.97 45.29
C THR A 14 5.81 -6.44 44.06
N PHE A 15 5.00 -7.51 44.18
CA PHE A 15 4.25 -8.06 43.03
C PHE A 15 2.82 -7.48 42.85
N PHE A 16 2.33 -6.70 43.80
CA PHE A 16 0.97 -6.11 43.70
C PHE A 16 0.91 -4.62 43.30
N ALA A 17 2.06 -3.97 43.08
CA ALA A 17 2.10 -2.56 42.68
C ALA A 17 2.26 -2.37 41.13
N ASN A 18 2.40 -3.41 40.33
CA ASN A 18 2.61 -3.30 38.87
C ASN A 18 1.39 -3.66 38.01
N ALA A 19 0.19 -3.76 38.56
CA ALA A 19 -1.00 -4.19 37.82
C ALA A 19 -1.78 -3.04 37.12
N GLN A 20 -1.20 -1.81 37.00
CA GLN A 20 -1.86 -0.67 36.37
C GLN A 20 -0.95 0.31 35.62
N GLN A 21 0.32 0.00 35.39
CA GLN A 21 1.12 0.76 34.44
C GLN A 21 1.04 0.06 33.08
N GLY A 22 0.30 0.65 32.12
CA GLY A 22 0.29 0.22 30.73
C GLY A 22 1.71 0.21 30.16
N ASP A 23 1.92 -0.48 29.04
CA ASP A 23 3.21 -0.55 28.35
C ASP A 23 3.78 0.87 28.15
N ILE A 24 5.04 1.07 28.48
CA ILE A 24 5.73 2.34 28.21
C ILE A 24 6.03 2.41 26.73
N LEU A 25 5.42 3.38 26.04
CA LEU A 25 5.54 3.57 24.60
C LEU A 25 6.56 4.66 24.22
N ALA A 26 6.78 5.63 25.11
CA ALA A 26 7.83 6.63 24.97
C ALA A 26 8.34 7.11 26.32
N THR A 27 9.57 7.65 26.32
CA THR A 27 10.20 8.30 27.49
C THR A 27 10.56 9.73 27.17
N SER A 28 10.57 10.59 28.19
CA SER A 28 11.07 11.96 28.11
C SER A 28 11.73 12.37 29.42
N SER A 29 12.32 13.58 29.47
CA SER A 29 12.89 14.11 30.69
C SER A 29 11.85 14.57 31.74
N ILE A 30 10.56 14.66 31.35
CA ILE A 30 9.47 15.07 32.26
C ILE A 30 8.65 13.89 32.76
N ARG A 31 8.38 12.89 31.94
CA ARG A 31 7.66 11.66 32.29
C ARG A 31 7.77 10.59 31.22
N ASN A 32 7.34 9.39 31.55
CA ASN A 32 7.06 8.34 30.61
C ASN A 32 5.65 8.52 30.02
N PHE A 33 5.47 8.05 28.79
CA PHE A 33 4.18 7.94 28.10
C PHE A 33 3.84 6.47 27.92
N THR A 34 2.62 6.11 28.24
CA THR A 34 2.13 4.74 28.27
C THR A 34 0.93 4.56 27.34
N THR A 35 0.40 3.35 27.24
CA THR A 35 -0.86 3.09 26.53
C THR A 35 -2.04 3.91 27.05
N ALA A 36 -2.00 4.37 28.33
CA ALA A 36 -3.02 5.25 28.89
C ALA A 36 -3.02 6.66 28.29
N ASP A 37 -1.93 7.08 27.69
CA ASP A 37 -1.77 8.39 27.03
C ASP A 37 -2.28 8.42 25.59
N LEU A 38 -2.58 7.26 25.00
CA LEU A 38 -3.16 7.16 23.68
C LEU A 38 -4.61 7.64 23.65
N SER A 39 -5.05 8.16 22.51
CA SER A 39 -6.47 8.38 22.25
C SER A 39 -7.28 7.09 22.41
N ALA A 40 -8.58 7.19 22.62
CA ALA A 40 -9.43 6.02 22.75
C ALA A 40 -9.35 5.08 21.52
N GLN A 41 -9.23 5.66 20.33
CA GLN A 41 -9.09 4.92 19.06
C GLN A 41 -7.75 4.18 19.00
N ALA A 42 -6.63 4.88 19.20
CA ALA A 42 -5.29 4.28 19.16
C ALA A 42 -5.08 3.22 20.24
N ARG A 43 -5.61 3.46 21.44
CA ARG A 43 -5.60 2.48 22.53
C ARG A 43 -6.38 1.22 22.17
N THR A 44 -7.58 1.36 21.62
CA THR A 44 -8.39 0.21 21.18
C THR A 44 -7.65 -0.59 20.11
N ALA A 45 -7.04 0.09 19.13
CA ALA A 45 -6.25 -0.56 18.09
C ALA A 45 -5.05 -1.32 18.68
N TRP A 46 -4.33 -0.71 19.62
CA TRP A 46 -3.21 -1.33 20.32
C TRP A 46 -3.63 -2.58 21.12
N ASP A 47 -4.72 -2.49 21.86
CA ASP A 47 -5.22 -3.59 22.67
C ASP A 47 -5.75 -4.76 21.82
N GLN A 48 -6.22 -4.48 20.62
CA GLN A 48 -6.72 -5.48 19.67
C GLN A 48 -5.67 -5.97 18.66
N ARG A 49 -4.41 -5.51 18.77
CA ARG A 49 -3.35 -5.79 17.77
C ARG A 49 -3.17 -7.26 17.41
N ASP A 50 -3.18 -8.13 18.43
CA ASP A 50 -3.01 -9.57 18.21
C ASP A 50 -4.26 -10.17 17.53
N ARG A 51 -5.45 -9.74 17.93
CA ARG A 51 -6.72 -10.15 17.29
C ARG A 51 -6.80 -9.69 15.85
N SER A 52 -6.38 -8.47 15.58
CA SER A 52 -6.34 -7.93 14.21
C SER A 52 -5.41 -8.75 13.31
N MET A 53 -4.26 -9.18 13.83
CA MET A 53 -3.34 -10.06 13.10
C MET A 53 -3.95 -11.44 12.84
N LEU A 54 -4.62 -12.06 13.83
CA LEU A 54 -5.31 -13.34 13.64
C LEU A 54 -6.41 -13.23 12.59
N SER A 55 -7.23 -12.19 12.65
CA SER A 55 -8.28 -11.92 11.66
C SER A 55 -7.72 -11.69 10.25
N ALA A 56 -6.60 -10.96 10.13
CA ALA A 56 -5.93 -10.77 8.85
C ALA A 56 -5.44 -12.10 8.24
N ARG A 57 -4.88 -12.99 9.06
CA ARG A 57 -4.45 -14.33 8.60
C ARG A 57 -5.62 -15.15 8.09
N GLU A 58 -6.76 -15.14 8.78
CA GLU A 58 -7.99 -15.84 8.34
C GLU A 58 -8.53 -15.27 7.02
N GLN A 59 -8.58 -13.96 6.88
CA GLN A 59 -9.02 -13.30 5.66
C GLN A 59 -8.10 -13.62 4.46
N LEU A 60 -6.79 -13.56 4.66
CA LEU A 60 -5.81 -13.89 3.63
C LEU A 60 -5.85 -15.38 3.25
N LEU A 61 -6.10 -16.28 4.22
CA LEU A 61 -6.31 -17.70 3.93
C LEU A 61 -7.57 -17.92 3.09
N SER A 62 -8.68 -17.27 3.45
CA SER A 62 -9.93 -17.32 2.67
C SER A 62 -9.72 -16.81 1.24
N GLN A 63 -8.99 -15.70 1.09
CA GLN A 63 -8.62 -15.19 -0.24
C GLN A 63 -7.77 -16.19 -1.03
N MET A 64 -6.81 -16.86 -0.37
CA MET A 64 -5.97 -17.88 -1.02
C MET A 64 -6.79 -19.07 -1.51
N VAL A 65 -7.78 -19.52 -0.72
CA VAL A 65 -8.71 -20.59 -1.11
C VAL A 65 -9.52 -20.13 -2.32
N THR A 66 -10.14 -18.94 -2.25
CA THR A 66 -10.94 -18.37 -3.35
C THR A 66 -10.15 -18.26 -4.65
N ASN A 67 -8.95 -17.69 -4.61
CA ASN A 67 -8.09 -17.57 -5.78
C ASN A 67 -7.73 -18.96 -6.36
N SER A 68 -7.38 -19.91 -5.50
CA SER A 68 -7.06 -21.27 -5.94
C SER A 68 -8.23 -21.96 -6.64
N LEU A 69 -9.45 -21.73 -6.15
CA LEU A 69 -10.68 -22.27 -6.76
C LEU A 69 -10.98 -21.64 -8.12
N LEU A 70 -10.87 -20.31 -8.21
CA LEU A 70 -11.07 -19.59 -9.46
C LEU A 70 -10.04 -19.99 -10.51
N ASP A 71 -8.79 -20.16 -10.14
CA ASP A 71 -7.71 -20.58 -11.04
C ASP A 71 -7.93 -22.02 -11.55
N LEU A 72 -8.34 -22.94 -10.67
CA LEU A 72 -8.70 -24.30 -11.09
C LEU A 72 -9.86 -24.33 -12.07
N GLU A 73 -10.92 -23.56 -11.80
CA GLU A 73 -12.09 -23.48 -12.67
C GLU A 73 -11.79 -22.79 -13.99
N ALA A 74 -11.00 -21.71 -13.96
CA ALA A 74 -10.54 -21.00 -15.13
C ALA A 74 -9.74 -21.92 -16.06
N LYS A 75 -8.79 -22.67 -15.49
CA LYS A 75 -7.99 -23.66 -16.23
C LYS A 75 -8.87 -24.77 -16.82
N ALA A 76 -9.83 -25.29 -16.06
CA ALA A 76 -10.75 -26.33 -16.52
C ALA A 76 -11.64 -25.86 -17.69
N ASN A 77 -11.94 -24.58 -17.77
CA ASN A 77 -12.79 -23.97 -18.82
C ASN A 77 -12.00 -23.23 -19.91
N ASN A 78 -10.67 -23.34 -19.91
CA ASN A 78 -9.79 -22.63 -20.85
C ASN A 78 -10.10 -21.12 -20.92
N THR A 79 -10.20 -20.48 -19.76
CA THR A 79 -10.52 -19.06 -19.59
C THR A 79 -9.68 -18.45 -18.45
N THR A 80 -9.94 -17.20 -18.08
CA THR A 80 -9.30 -16.53 -16.94
C THR A 80 -10.27 -16.42 -15.75
N SER A 81 -9.71 -16.26 -14.54
CA SER A 81 -10.49 -16.02 -13.32
C SER A 81 -11.32 -14.73 -13.45
N ALA A 82 -10.79 -13.68 -14.08
CA ALA A 82 -11.51 -12.45 -14.38
C ALA A 82 -12.74 -12.71 -15.27
N ASN A 83 -12.59 -13.44 -16.38
CA ASN A 83 -13.70 -13.78 -17.27
C ASN A 83 -14.78 -14.64 -16.57
N LEU A 84 -14.40 -15.51 -15.63
CA LEU A 84 -15.37 -16.26 -14.84
C LEU A 84 -16.21 -15.32 -13.98
N LEU A 85 -15.58 -14.39 -13.29
CA LEU A 85 -16.26 -13.41 -12.44
C LEU A 85 -17.15 -12.48 -13.28
N GLU A 86 -16.69 -12.01 -14.44
CA GLU A 86 -17.50 -11.19 -15.34
C GLU A 86 -18.76 -11.93 -15.84
N ARG A 87 -18.64 -13.22 -16.16
CA ARG A 87 -19.84 -14.03 -16.51
C ARG A 87 -20.86 -14.14 -15.38
N ILE A 88 -20.41 -14.09 -14.12
CA ILE A 88 -21.30 -14.11 -12.98
C ILE A 88 -21.95 -12.74 -12.81
N LYS A 89 -21.17 -11.67 -12.86
CA LYS A 89 -21.65 -10.30 -12.75
C LYS A 89 -22.63 -9.92 -13.86
N SER A 90 -22.38 -10.39 -15.11
CA SER A 90 -23.26 -10.12 -16.24
C SER A 90 -24.66 -10.75 -16.15
N ARG A 91 -24.86 -11.74 -15.26
CA ARG A 91 -26.17 -12.36 -15.02
C ARG A 91 -27.01 -11.60 -13.99
N ILE A 92 -26.43 -10.62 -13.32
CA ILE A 92 -27.10 -9.83 -12.30
C ILE A 92 -27.83 -8.69 -12.99
N ALA A 93 -29.14 -8.60 -12.74
CA ALA A 93 -29.95 -7.53 -13.29
C ALA A 93 -29.47 -6.16 -12.80
N ASP A 94 -29.50 -5.18 -13.68
CA ASP A 94 -29.25 -3.80 -13.29
C ASP A 94 -30.31 -3.30 -12.30
N PRO A 95 -29.95 -2.40 -11.39
CA PRO A 95 -30.90 -1.79 -10.49
C PRO A 95 -31.94 -0.98 -11.27
N THR A 96 -33.17 -0.96 -10.75
CA THR A 96 -34.25 -0.19 -11.39
C THR A 96 -34.02 1.31 -11.28
N GLU A 97 -34.62 2.09 -12.19
CA GLU A 97 -34.56 3.56 -12.12
C GLU A 97 -35.11 4.10 -10.77
N ASP A 98 -36.11 3.41 -10.20
CA ASP A 98 -36.64 3.75 -8.89
C ASP A 98 -35.62 3.50 -7.77
N ASP A 99 -34.83 2.42 -7.83
CA ASP A 99 -33.77 2.15 -6.86
C ASP A 99 -32.65 3.18 -6.96
N ILE A 100 -32.26 3.51 -8.18
CA ILE A 100 -31.24 4.53 -8.46
C ILE A 100 -31.70 5.89 -7.91
N LYS A 101 -32.92 6.28 -8.21
CA LYS A 101 -33.50 7.55 -7.76
C LYS A 101 -33.65 7.60 -6.23
N ARG A 102 -34.16 6.55 -5.61
CA ARG A 102 -34.26 6.48 -4.14
C ARG A 102 -32.90 6.61 -3.47
N THR A 103 -31.89 5.91 -3.99
CA THR A 103 -30.52 5.97 -3.46
C THR A 103 -29.93 7.37 -3.63
N TYR A 104 -30.15 8.00 -4.77
CA TYR A 104 -29.72 9.38 -5.03
C TYR A 104 -30.37 10.36 -4.06
N ASP A 105 -31.71 10.35 -3.96
CA ASP A 105 -32.49 11.27 -3.11
C ASP A 105 -32.12 11.12 -1.61
N SER A 106 -31.82 9.91 -1.18
CA SER A 106 -31.43 9.61 0.21
C SER A 106 -29.99 10.01 0.55
N ASN A 107 -29.15 10.32 -0.45
CA ASN A 107 -27.72 10.58 -0.25
C ASN A 107 -27.25 11.93 -0.84
N LEU A 108 -28.15 12.86 -1.13
CA LEU A 108 -27.86 14.15 -1.79
C LEU A 108 -26.71 14.91 -1.14
N GLN A 109 -26.67 14.99 0.19
CA GLN A 109 -25.60 15.69 0.92
C GLN A 109 -24.24 14.97 0.76
N ALA A 110 -24.20 13.66 0.88
CA ALA A 110 -22.98 12.86 0.69
C ALA A 110 -22.47 12.95 -0.76
N LEU A 111 -23.38 13.10 -1.72
CA LEU A 111 -23.09 13.32 -3.13
C LEU A 111 -22.81 14.78 -3.47
N GLN A 112 -22.66 15.67 -2.47
CA GLN A 112 -22.37 17.09 -2.65
C GLN A 112 -23.38 17.82 -3.55
N ASN A 113 -24.65 17.36 -3.56
CA ASN A 113 -25.72 17.85 -4.43
C ASN A 113 -25.39 17.83 -5.95
N LYS A 114 -24.49 16.94 -6.39
CA LYS A 114 -24.18 16.78 -7.82
C LYS A 114 -25.41 16.23 -8.57
N PRO A 115 -25.62 16.63 -9.84
CA PRO A 115 -26.70 16.10 -10.65
C PRO A 115 -26.65 14.57 -10.75
N LEU A 116 -27.83 13.94 -10.80
CA LEU A 116 -27.90 12.47 -10.95
C LEU A 116 -27.12 11.94 -12.16
N SER A 117 -27.09 12.70 -13.27
CA SER A 117 -26.33 12.32 -14.47
C SER A 117 -24.83 12.16 -14.22
N GLU A 118 -24.25 12.88 -13.29
CA GLU A 118 -22.83 12.78 -12.95
C GLU A 118 -22.50 11.63 -12.00
N VAL A 119 -23.46 11.23 -11.16
CA VAL A 119 -23.25 10.23 -10.11
C VAL A 119 -23.97 8.89 -10.36
N ARG A 120 -24.75 8.82 -11.44
CA ARG A 120 -25.58 7.66 -11.77
C ARG A 120 -24.78 6.35 -11.84
N THR A 121 -23.67 6.36 -12.54
CA THR A 121 -22.77 5.20 -12.64
C THR A 121 -22.30 4.72 -11.28
N ASN A 122 -21.88 5.63 -10.41
CA ASN A 122 -21.45 5.29 -9.05
C ASN A 122 -22.57 4.68 -8.21
N ILE A 123 -23.81 5.19 -8.36
CA ILE A 123 -25.00 4.63 -7.67
C ILE A 123 -25.33 3.23 -8.20
N VAL A 124 -25.26 3.00 -9.51
CA VAL A 124 -25.44 1.68 -10.11
C VAL A 124 -24.41 0.69 -9.57
N HIS A 125 -23.14 1.05 -9.56
CA HIS A 125 -22.08 0.22 -8.98
C HIS A 125 -22.32 -0.08 -7.49
N PHE A 126 -22.73 0.93 -6.72
CA PHE A 126 -23.06 0.75 -5.30
C PHE A 126 -24.20 -0.26 -5.10
N LEU A 127 -25.28 -0.14 -5.86
CA LEU A 127 -26.44 -1.02 -5.76
C LEU A 127 -26.17 -2.45 -6.25
N ARG A 128 -25.26 -2.60 -7.22
CA ARG A 128 -24.88 -3.92 -7.75
C ARG A 128 -23.94 -4.69 -6.81
N ARG A 129 -23.18 -3.98 -5.98
CA ARG A 129 -22.12 -4.56 -5.16
C ARG A 129 -22.62 -5.74 -4.30
N GLU A 130 -23.66 -5.57 -3.53
CA GLU A 130 -24.17 -6.65 -2.66
C GLU A 130 -24.73 -7.87 -3.42
N PRO A 131 -25.53 -7.71 -4.49
CA PRO A 131 -25.90 -8.82 -5.36
C PRO A 131 -24.71 -9.52 -6.01
N GLU A 132 -23.70 -8.79 -6.44
CA GLU A 132 -22.48 -9.33 -7.03
C GLU A 132 -21.70 -10.14 -6.00
N ASP A 133 -21.45 -9.60 -4.82
CA ASP A 133 -20.75 -10.29 -3.73
C ASP A 133 -21.46 -11.59 -3.34
N ARG A 134 -22.79 -11.58 -3.24
CA ARG A 134 -23.59 -12.79 -2.96
C ARG A 134 -23.46 -13.85 -4.05
N SER A 135 -23.50 -13.44 -5.33
CA SER A 135 -23.44 -14.37 -6.45
C SER A 135 -22.01 -14.95 -6.58
N ILE A 136 -21.00 -14.12 -6.40
CA ILE A 136 -19.59 -14.57 -6.38
C ILE A 136 -19.39 -15.55 -5.23
N LYS A 137 -19.87 -15.21 -4.03
CA LYS A 137 -19.78 -16.11 -2.87
C LYS A 137 -20.43 -17.45 -3.13
N ALA A 138 -21.67 -17.47 -3.65
CA ALA A 138 -22.36 -18.71 -3.98
C ALA A 138 -21.58 -19.55 -4.99
N PHE A 139 -21.01 -18.93 -6.01
CA PHE A 139 -20.17 -19.61 -6.98
C PHE A 139 -18.91 -20.19 -6.34
N VAL A 140 -18.24 -19.45 -5.49
CA VAL A 140 -17.05 -19.93 -4.74
C VAL A 140 -17.40 -21.11 -3.83
N ASP A 141 -18.58 -21.07 -3.16
CA ASP A 141 -19.07 -22.17 -2.34
C ASP A 141 -19.34 -23.44 -3.18
N GLU A 142 -19.91 -23.32 -4.39
CA GLU A 142 -20.06 -24.41 -5.36
C GLU A 142 -18.72 -24.98 -5.79
N LEU A 143 -17.75 -24.12 -6.09
CA LEU A 143 -16.39 -24.54 -6.46
C LEU A 143 -15.69 -25.26 -5.28
N ALA A 144 -15.88 -24.78 -4.05
CA ALA A 144 -15.32 -25.42 -2.87
C ALA A 144 -15.82 -26.87 -2.70
N ALA A 145 -17.10 -27.12 -2.98
CA ALA A 145 -17.66 -28.46 -3.00
C ALA A 145 -17.12 -29.29 -4.19
N LYS A 146 -17.10 -28.72 -5.40
CA LYS A 146 -16.57 -29.37 -6.63
C LYS A 146 -15.14 -29.82 -6.47
N TYR A 147 -14.26 -28.95 -5.96
CA TYR A 147 -12.83 -29.18 -5.80
C TYR A 147 -12.46 -29.73 -4.42
N LYS A 148 -13.44 -30.13 -3.61
CA LYS A 148 -13.30 -30.81 -2.30
C LYS A 148 -12.33 -30.08 -1.37
N VAL A 149 -12.57 -28.78 -1.15
CA VAL A 149 -11.78 -28.02 -0.19
C VAL A 149 -11.89 -28.65 1.19
N SER A 150 -10.77 -28.85 1.84
CA SER A 150 -10.73 -29.34 3.23
C SER A 150 -9.62 -28.66 4.01
N TYR A 151 -9.98 -27.99 5.10
CA TYR A 151 -9.02 -27.39 6.03
C TYR A 151 -8.39 -28.44 6.90
N GLN A 152 -7.08 -28.35 7.14
CA GLN A 152 -6.29 -29.34 7.88
C GLN A 152 -5.73 -28.75 9.17
N THR A 153 -5.08 -27.58 9.09
CA THR A 153 -4.45 -26.93 10.22
C THR A 153 -5.00 -25.50 10.33
N ASP A 154 -5.29 -25.08 11.55
CA ASP A 154 -5.66 -23.70 11.83
C ASP A 154 -4.49 -22.75 11.51
N VAL A 155 -4.74 -21.77 10.65
CA VAL A 155 -3.76 -20.75 10.26
C VAL A 155 -3.26 -19.92 11.46
N ASN A 156 -4.02 -19.92 12.55
CA ASN A 156 -3.73 -19.24 13.80
C ASN A 156 -3.24 -20.17 14.92
N ALA A 157 -2.92 -21.43 14.61
CA ALA A 157 -2.37 -22.35 15.61
C ALA A 157 -1.10 -21.77 16.25
N ALA A 158 -0.95 -21.96 17.56
CA ALA A 158 0.15 -21.40 18.34
C ALA A 158 1.54 -21.82 17.85
N VAL A 159 1.64 -22.99 17.23
CA VAL A 159 2.88 -23.50 16.62
C VAL A 159 2.54 -24.03 15.23
N LEU A 160 3.06 -23.37 14.20
CA LEU A 160 2.96 -23.77 12.81
C LEU A 160 4.35 -24.11 12.27
N LYS A 161 4.47 -25.25 11.61
CA LYS A 161 5.67 -25.62 10.85
C LYS A 161 5.47 -25.23 9.39
N ALA A 162 6.53 -24.90 8.71
CA ALA A 162 6.51 -24.56 7.28
C ALA A 162 5.81 -25.62 6.40
N THR A 163 5.91 -26.89 6.81
CA THR A 163 5.35 -28.04 6.10
C THR A 163 3.92 -28.39 6.48
N ASP A 164 3.34 -27.74 7.50
CA ASP A 164 1.96 -28.02 7.91
C ASP A 164 1.00 -27.61 6.78
N VAL A 165 0.08 -28.51 6.47
CA VAL A 165 -0.93 -28.28 5.43
C VAL A 165 -2.06 -27.47 6.03
N LEU A 166 -2.33 -26.28 5.49
CA LEU A 166 -3.44 -25.44 5.89
C LEU A 166 -4.76 -25.92 5.29
N PHE A 167 -4.74 -26.21 3.99
CA PHE A 167 -5.91 -26.76 3.29
C PHE A 167 -5.52 -27.59 2.06
N ASN A 168 -6.46 -28.42 1.62
CA ASN A 168 -6.39 -29.13 0.34
C ASN A 168 -7.44 -28.58 -0.62
N VAL A 169 -7.12 -28.51 -1.92
CA VAL A 169 -8.01 -28.04 -2.99
C VAL A 169 -7.64 -28.74 -4.30
N GLY A 170 -8.61 -29.38 -4.97
CA GLY A 170 -8.41 -30.03 -6.27
C GLY A 170 -7.30 -31.09 -6.28
N GLY A 171 -7.06 -31.78 -5.14
CA GLY A 171 -6.00 -32.77 -4.99
C GLY A 171 -4.62 -32.19 -4.64
N ARG A 172 -4.47 -30.86 -4.52
CA ARG A 172 -3.25 -30.18 -4.11
C ARG A 172 -3.33 -29.79 -2.63
N SER A 173 -2.23 -29.95 -1.91
CA SER A 173 -2.07 -29.42 -0.55
C SER A 173 -1.39 -28.06 -0.60
N VAL A 174 -1.90 -27.12 0.20
CA VAL A 174 -1.33 -25.79 0.40
C VAL A 174 -0.75 -25.70 1.80
N THR A 175 0.52 -25.36 1.89
CA THR A 175 1.27 -25.38 3.15
C THR A 175 1.36 -24.01 3.81
N THR A 176 1.73 -23.98 5.08
CA THR A 176 2.06 -22.76 5.82
C THR A 176 3.16 -21.96 5.11
N GLN A 177 4.18 -22.62 4.55
CA GLN A 177 5.25 -21.96 3.82
C GLN A 177 4.74 -21.21 2.59
N GLU A 178 3.83 -21.81 1.82
CA GLU A 178 3.23 -21.15 0.65
C GLU A 178 2.40 -19.94 1.06
N PHE A 179 1.59 -20.07 2.11
CA PHE A 179 0.80 -18.98 2.66
C PHE A 179 1.68 -17.81 3.15
N GLU A 180 2.65 -18.11 4.02
CA GLU A 180 3.56 -17.11 4.58
C GLU A 180 4.40 -16.44 3.48
N SER A 181 4.85 -17.17 2.46
CA SER A 181 5.59 -16.60 1.34
C SER A 181 4.74 -15.64 0.54
N LYS A 182 3.50 -16.03 0.21
CA LYS A 182 2.58 -15.22 -0.60
C LYS A 182 2.13 -13.96 0.14
N TYR A 183 1.80 -14.07 1.42
CA TYR A 183 1.20 -12.97 2.17
C TYR A 183 2.14 -12.26 3.15
N ARG A 184 3.44 -12.58 3.12
CA ARG A 184 4.45 -11.99 4.02
C ARG A 184 4.40 -10.46 4.05
N LEU A 185 4.26 -9.82 2.88
CA LEU A 185 4.21 -8.37 2.78
C LEU A 185 2.88 -7.82 3.35
N ALA A 186 1.75 -8.46 3.04
CA ALA A 186 0.45 -8.07 3.58
C ALA A 186 0.42 -8.15 5.11
N LEU A 187 0.90 -9.25 5.68
CA LEU A 187 1.00 -9.45 7.14
C LEU A 187 1.97 -8.44 7.79
N TYR A 188 3.07 -8.15 7.11
CA TYR A 188 3.98 -7.09 7.54
C TYR A 188 3.26 -5.73 7.61
N ASN A 189 2.50 -5.38 6.57
CA ASN A 189 1.80 -4.11 6.50
C ASN A 189 0.76 -3.96 7.61
N VAL A 190 -0.05 -4.97 7.87
CA VAL A 190 -1.03 -4.96 8.98
C VAL A 190 -0.38 -4.56 10.30
N ARG A 191 0.79 -5.13 10.58
CA ARG A 191 1.53 -4.82 11.82
C ARG A 191 2.18 -3.44 11.78
N ALA A 192 2.73 -3.07 10.64
CA ALA A 192 3.45 -1.82 10.49
C ALA A 192 2.50 -0.62 10.45
N ASP A 193 1.32 -0.74 9.81
CA ASP A 193 0.28 0.28 9.79
C ASP A 193 -0.22 0.60 11.21
N LEU A 194 -0.48 -0.44 12.00
CA LEU A 194 -0.84 -0.26 13.40
C LEU A 194 0.24 0.50 14.20
N ILE A 195 1.51 0.14 14.02
CA ILE A 195 2.62 0.81 14.73
C ILE A 195 2.74 2.26 14.29
N ASP A 196 2.55 2.57 13.02
CA ASP A 196 2.58 3.94 12.52
C ASP A 196 1.41 4.77 13.05
N ASP A 197 0.19 4.23 13.03
CA ASP A 197 -1.00 4.92 13.55
C ASP A 197 -0.85 5.24 15.04
N VAL A 198 -0.39 4.26 15.84
CA VAL A 198 -0.15 4.45 17.28
C VAL A 198 1.02 5.41 17.53
N THR A 199 2.06 5.37 16.69
CA THR A 199 3.20 6.30 16.78
C THR A 199 2.79 7.73 16.46
N LEU A 200 1.92 7.92 15.47
CA LEU A 200 1.37 9.23 15.11
C LEU A 200 0.56 9.81 16.28
N ASP A 201 -0.42 9.06 16.79
CA ASP A 201 -1.25 9.47 17.94
C ASP A 201 -0.40 9.81 19.17
N LEU A 202 0.57 8.96 19.50
CA LEU A 202 1.49 9.17 20.60
C LEU A 202 2.36 10.43 20.39
N THR A 203 2.83 10.67 19.16
CA THR A 203 3.62 11.84 18.80
C THR A 203 2.84 13.13 19.03
N GLU A 204 1.57 13.17 18.61
CA GLU A 204 0.66 14.31 18.82
C GLU A 204 0.40 14.55 20.32
N THR A 205 0.16 13.48 21.08
CA THR A 205 -0.06 13.55 22.53
C THR A 205 1.18 14.07 23.26
N ILE A 206 2.37 13.58 22.90
CA ILE A 206 3.64 14.07 23.46
C ILE A 206 3.82 15.55 23.10
N PHE A 207 3.66 15.91 21.82
CA PHE A 207 3.84 17.28 21.38
C PHE A 207 2.91 18.25 22.11
N THR A 208 1.62 17.92 22.23
CA THR A 208 0.64 18.71 22.99
C THR A 208 1.06 18.87 24.47
N THR A 209 1.52 17.79 25.10
CA THR A 209 2.03 17.83 26.49
C THR A 209 3.24 18.77 26.63
N LEU A 210 4.15 18.74 25.67
CA LEU A 210 5.33 19.62 25.68
C LEU A 210 4.98 21.08 25.40
N LEU A 211 4.03 21.34 24.50
CA LEU A 211 3.51 22.69 24.27
C LEU A 211 2.90 23.30 25.55
N ASP A 212 2.08 22.52 26.27
CA ASP A 212 1.49 22.93 27.54
C ASP A 212 2.57 23.21 28.60
N THR A 213 3.59 22.36 28.69
CA THR A 213 4.73 22.52 29.57
C THR A 213 5.49 23.84 29.32
N GLU A 214 5.76 24.17 28.06
CA GLU A 214 6.42 25.41 27.64
C GLU A 214 5.52 26.65 27.92
N ALA A 215 4.26 26.57 27.50
CA ALA A 215 3.29 27.66 27.71
C ALA A 215 3.14 27.99 29.21
N THR A 216 2.97 26.96 30.04
CA THR A 216 2.90 27.12 31.52
C THR A 216 4.16 27.77 32.08
N SER A 217 5.35 27.39 31.61
CA SER A 217 6.62 27.98 32.06
C SER A 217 6.72 29.48 31.75
N LEU A 218 6.05 29.93 30.68
CA LEU A 218 5.99 31.31 30.22
C LEU A 218 4.78 32.09 30.74
N LYS A 219 3.89 31.43 31.50
CA LYS A 219 2.62 31.97 31.99
C LYS A 219 1.69 32.47 30.88
N ILE A 220 1.65 31.79 29.77
CA ILE A 220 0.75 32.01 28.62
C ILE A 220 -0.04 30.73 28.37
N ASP A 221 -1.10 30.82 27.55
CA ASP A 221 -1.81 29.63 27.08
C ASP A 221 -1.08 28.94 25.92
N GLN A 222 -1.46 27.70 25.64
CA GLN A 222 -0.85 26.89 24.61
C GLN A 222 -1.03 27.50 23.20
N GLN A 223 -2.20 28.13 22.93
CA GLN A 223 -2.46 28.74 21.63
C GLN A 223 -1.56 29.96 21.41
N ALA A 224 -1.36 30.79 22.45
CA ALA A 224 -0.45 31.93 22.39
C ALA A 224 1.00 31.47 22.18
N TYR A 225 1.41 30.35 22.82
CA TYR A 225 2.74 29.78 22.58
C TYR A 225 2.90 29.29 21.13
N LEU A 226 1.91 28.57 20.62
CA LEU A 226 1.93 28.07 19.24
C LEU A 226 1.89 29.24 18.23
N ALA A 227 1.07 30.27 18.46
CA ALA A 227 1.04 31.46 17.62
C ALA A 227 2.42 32.11 17.54
N ARG A 228 3.06 32.37 18.68
CA ARG A 228 4.40 32.94 18.77
C ARG A 228 5.47 32.13 18.05
N GLU A 229 5.40 30.78 18.12
CA GLU A 229 6.43 29.90 17.59
C GLU A 229 6.20 29.50 16.11
N VAL A 230 4.98 29.59 15.62
CA VAL A 230 4.59 29.23 14.26
C VAL A 230 3.95 30.38 13.52
N THR A 231 2.77 30.90 13.98
CA THR A 231 1.97 31.84 13.21
C THR A 231 2.68 33.17 12.99
N ASP A 232 3.30 33.73 14.05
CA ASP A 232 4.03 35.00 13.99
C ASP A 232 5.34 34.93 13.20
N LYS A 233 5.77 33.72 12.85
CA LYS A 233 6.98 33.48 12.06
C LYS A 233 6.70 33.23 10.58
N LEU A 234 5.42 33.13 10.18
CA LEU A 234 5.04 32.96 8.79
C LEU A 234 5.45 34.17 7.96
N LYS A 235 6.07 33.90 6.80
CA LYS A 235 6.51 34.90 5.83
C LYS A 235 5.69 34.86 4.55
N GLN A 236 5.35 33.68 4.10
CA GLN A 236 4.62 33.42 2.85
C GLN A 236 3.15 33.08 3.11
N PHE A 237 2.77 32.79 4.36
CA PHE A 237 1.42 32.42 4.78
C PHE A 237 0.85 31.22 4.01
N THR A 238 1.74 30.29 3.59
CA THR A 238 1.35 29.03 2.95
C THR A 238 1.17 27.93 3.98
N ASP A 239 0.36 26.90 3.63
CA ASP A 239 0.20 25.72 4.48
C ASP A 239 1.51 24.96 4.61
N ASP A 240 2.32 24.87 3.55
CA ASP A 240 3.63 24.21 3.57
C ASP A 240 4.58 24.90 4.56
N GLU A 241 4.64 26.22 4.58
CA GLU A 241 5.46 26.99 5.54
C GLU A 241 4.99 26.73 6.98
N ARG A 242 3.68 26.70 7.19
CA ARG A 242 3.08 26.40 8.51
C ARG A 242 3.49 25.01 9.00
N VAL A 243 3.35 24.01 8.14
CA VAL A 243 3.75 22.61 8.45
C VAL A 243 5.24 22.52 8.75
N GLN A 244 6.10 23.20 7.99
CA GLN A 244 7.55 23.22 8.23
C GLN A 244 7.89 23.84 9.60
N LEU A 245 7.29 24.98 9.95
CA LEU A 245 7.53 25.65 11.24
C LEU A 245 7.01 24.82 12.41
N ALA A 246 5.83 24.19 12.29
CA ALA A 246 5.26 23.31 13.32
C ALA A 246 6.14 22.07 13.52
N THR A 247 6.62 21.48 12.43
CA THR A 247 7.54 20.32 12.47
C THR A 247 8.86 20.71 13.15
N ALA A 248 9.45 21.84 12.80
CA ALA A 248 10.68 22.33 13.41
C ALA A 248 10.50 22.63 14.90
N LEU A 249 9.33 23.16 15.32
CA LEU A 249 8.98 23.35 16.72
C LEU A 249 8.91 22.01 17.46
N ARG A 250 8.19 21.03 16.91
CA ARG A 250 8.08 19.68 17.48
C ARG A 250 9.46 19.04 17.66
N ASP A 251 10.28 19.04 16.63
CA ASP A 251 11.61 18.42 16.67
C ASP A 251 12.52 19.10 17.72
N ARG A 252 12.44 20.43 17.83
CA ARG A 252 13.15 21.20 18.86
C ARG A 252 12.70 20.81 20.28
N LEU A 253 11.38 20.68 20.51
CA LEU A 253 10.85 20.28 21.80
C LEU A 253 11.21 18.84 22.12
N PHE A 254 11.11 17.92 21.17
CA PHE A 254 11.50 16.54 21.35
C PHE A 254 12.98 16.41 21.73
N ALA A 255 13.85 17.17 21.07
CA ALA A 255 15.27 17.23 21.42
C ALA A 255 15.50 17.82 22.82
N LYS A 256 14.85 18.97 23.16
CA LYS A 256 14.93 19.62 24.46
C LYS A 256 14.55 18.70 25.61
N TYR A 257 13.45 17.97 25.44
CA TYR A 257 12.90 17.07 26.46
C TYR A 257 13.37 15.62 26.33
N LYS A 258 14.35 15.37 25.45
CA LYS A 258 14.97 14.04 25.23
C LYS A 258 13.93 12.94 24.98
N VAL A 259 12.92 13.25 24.18
CA VAL A 259 11.87 12.28 23.83
C VAL A 259 12.48 11.10 23.07
N LYS A 260 12.11 9.88 23.47
CA LYS A 260 12.43 8.63 22.79
C LYS A 260 11.17 7.80 22.64
N ILE A 261 10.68 7.62 21.43
CA ILE A 261 9.61 6.68 21.12
C ILE A 261 10.22 5.28 21.12
N LEU A 262 9.57 4.34 21.80
CA LEU A 262 10.04 2.95 21.95
C LEU A 262 9.34 2.00 20.99
N LEU A 263 8.28 2.46 20.32
CA LEU A 263 7.63 1.71 19.25
C LEU A 263 8.60 1.56 18.07
N THR A 264 8.81 0.32 17.64
CA THR A 264 9.71 0.03 16.53
C THR A 264 8.97 -0.75 15.45
N LEU A 265 9.10 -0.30 14.22
CA LEU A 265 8.63 -1.05 13.06
C LEU A 265 9.38 -2.39 12.96
N PRO A 266 8.72 -3.47 12.53
CA PRO A 266 9.42 -4.68 12.19
C PRO A 266 10.45 -4.40 11.08
N PRO A 267 11.52 -5.19 10.97
CA PRO A 267 12.49 -5.03 9.88
C PRO A 267 11.80 -5.06 8.52
N PRO A 268 12.14 -4.15 7.59
CA PRO A 268 11.50 -4.10 6.29
C PRO A 268 11.75 -5.38 5.50
N ILE A 269 10.75 -5.81 4.75
CA ILE A 269 10.86 -6.94 3.83
C ILE A 269 11.53 -6.45 2.55
N VAL A 270 12.64 -7.06 2.20
CA VAL A 270 13.34 -6.82 0.93
C VAL A 270 12.91 -7.87 -0.08
N GLN A 271 12.22 -7.47 -1.13
CA GLN A 271 11.83 -8.31 -2.26
C GLN A 271 12.91 -8.27 -3.35
N LYS A 272 13.12 -9.39 -4.03
CA LYS A 272 13.97 -9.43 -5.23
C LYS A 272 13.10 -9.12 -6.45
N ILE A 273 12.86 -7.84 -6.68
CA ILE A 273 12.06 -7.38 -7.80
C ILE A 273 12.85 -7.56 -9.10
N SER A 274 12.28 -8.23 -10.09
CA SER A 274 12.82 -8.28 -11.46
C SER A 274 12.72 -6.91 -12.12
N VAL A 275 13.69 -6.56 -12.92
CA VAL A 275 13.77 -5.33 -13.71
C VAL A 275 14.33 -5.65 -15.11
N ASP A 276 13.83 -6.71 -15.72
CA ASP A 276 14.32 -7.30 -16.99
C ASP A 276 14.25 -6.33 -18.18
N ASP A 277 13.24 -6.41 -19.00
CA ASP A 277 13.05 -5.58 -20.21
C ASP A 277 12.01 -4.47 -20.03
N ASP A 278 11.56 -4.25 -18.79
CA ASP A 278 10.58 -3.23 -18.46
C ASP A 278 11.04 -1.80 -18.82
N PRO A 279 10.10 -0.92 -19.19
CA PRO A 279 10.41 0.48 -19.48
C PRO A 279 11.11 1.16 -18.31
N ALA A 280 12.30 1.66 -18.55
CA ALA A 280 13.13 2.26 -17.53
C ALA A 280 13.75 3.59 -17.98
N ARG A 281 14.02 4.47 -17.02
CA ARG A 281 14.79 5.72 -17.20
C ARG A 281 15.77 5.91 -16.07
N GLY A 282 16.81 6.65 -16.36
CA GLY A 282 17.99 6.82 -15.46
C GLY A 282 19.08 5.80 -15.76
N PRO A 283 20.26 5.94 -15.11
CA PRO A 283 21.41 5.07 -15.39
C PRO A 283 21.15 3.61 -15.00
N VAL A 284 21.53 2.67 -15.86
CA VAL A 284 21.41 1.23 -15.61
C VAL A 284 22.12 0.80 -14.32
N ASN A 285 23.26 1.43 -14.01
CA ASN A 285 24.07 1.15 -12.83
C ASN A 285 23.81 2.13 -11.67
N ALA A 286 22.63 2.77 -11.64
CA ALA A 286 22.27 3.63 -10.52
C ALA A 286 22.27 2.83 -9.20
N PRO A 287 22.75 3.43 -8.08
CA PRO A 287 22.80 2.75 -6.78
C PRO A 287 21.39 2.46 -6.21
N VAL A 288 20.37 3.15 -6.69
CA VAL A 288 18.98 2.99 -6.27
C VAL A 288 18.13 2.64 -7.48
N THR A 289 17.33 1.57 -7.35
CA THR A 289 16.28 1.21 -8.30
C THR A 289 14.94 1.46 -7.65
N VAL A 290 14.11 2.26 -8.31
CA VAL A 290 12.70 2.50 -7.95
C VAL A 290 11.84 1.76 -8.95
N VAL A 291 11.00 0.83 -8.48
CA VAL A 291 10.05 0.09 -9.33
C VAL A 291 8.64 0.48 -8.92
N MET A 292 7.83 0.90 -9.87
CA MET A 292 6.43 1.24 -9.66
C MET A 292 5.54 0.27 -10.44
N PHE A 293 4.74 -0.51 -9.72
CA PHE A 293 3.61 -1.25 -10.29
C PHE A 293 2.41 -0.31 -10.41
N ALA A 294 1.89 -0.14 -11.62
CA ALA A 294 0.96 0.92 -11.94
C ALA A 294 -0.16 0.46 -12.86
N ASP A 295 -1.25 1.22 -12.80
CA ASP A 295 -2.43 1.10 -13.65
C ASP A 295 -2.75 2.48 -14.22
N PHE A 296 -2.81 2.59 -15.54
CA PHE A 296 -3.05 3.88 -16.21
C PHE A 296 -4.45 4.45 -15.98
N GLN A 297 -5.42 3.62 -15.60
CA GLN A 297 -6.77 4.06 -15.24
C GLN A 297 -6.92 4.37 -13.74
N CYS A 298 -5.95 4.02 -12.91
CA CYS A 298 -5.99 4.25 -11.46
C CYS A 298 -5.77 5.74 -11.12
N PRO A 299 -6.74 6.42 -10.45
CA PRO A 299 -6.59 7.83 -10.09
C PRO A 299 -5.44 8.10 -9.09
N ALA A 300 -5.12 7.12 -8.24
CA ALA A 300 -3.98 7.23 -7.32
C ALA A 300 -2.65 7.21 -8.08
N CYS A 301 -2.52 6.38 -9.13
CA CYS A 301 -1.33 6.34 -9.98
C CYS A 301 -1.12 7.69 -10.71
N SER A 302 -2.18 8.26 -11.29
CA SER A 302 -2.13 9.56 -11.96
C SER A 302 -1.65 10.68 -11.03
N ARG A 303 -2.07 10.68 -9.75
CA ARG A 303 -1.60 11.65 -8.76
C ARG A 303 -0.18 11.40 -8.29
N THR A 304 0.21 10.14 -8.14
CA THR A 304 1.51 9.75 -7.55
C THR A 304 2.66 9.88 -8.54
N HIS A 305 2.43 9.55 -9.81
CA HIS A 305 3.47 9.57 -10.85
C HIS A 305 4.21 10.92 -10.93
N PRO A 306 3.57 12.10 -11.06
CA PRO A 306 4.27 13.38 -11.13
C PRO A 306 4.97 13.77 -9.81
N ILE A 307 4.50 13.28 -8.66
CA ILE A 307 5.16 13.49 -7.36
C ILE A 307 6.47 12.70 -7.34
N LEU A 308 6.41 11.43 -7.70
CA LEU A 308 7.57 10.54 -7.73
C LEU A 308 8.61 11.05 -8.73
N ASP A 309 8.21 11.52 -9.89
CA ASP A 309 9.09 12.09 -10.92
C ASP A 309 9.87 13.31 -10.41
N LYS A 310 9.19 14.24 -9.74
CA LYS A 310 9.82 15.40 -9.14
C LYS A 310 10.84 15.00 -8.08
N VAL A 311 10.51 13.99 -7.25
CA VAL A 311 11.45 13.51 -6.23
C VAL A 311 12.64 12.80 -6.86
N ILE A 312 12.46 11.98 -7.89
CA ILE A 312 13.57 11.31 -8.58
C ILE A 312 14.53 12.35 -9.21
N ALA A 313 13.99 13.45 -9.74
CA ALA A 313 14.79 14.53 -10.31
C ALA A 313 15.72 15.23 -9.28
N GLU A 314 15.41 15.13 -7.98
CA GLU A 314 16.27 15.64 -6.90
C GLU A 314 17.55 14.78 -6.70
N PHE A 315 17.60 13.58 -7.31
CA PHE A 315 18.71 12.61 -7.18
C PHE A 315 19.37 12.29 -8.52
N PRO A 316 19.90 13.28 -9.25
CA PRO A 316 20.42 13.09 -10.61
C PRO A 316 21.50 12.03 -10.66
N GLY A 317 21.36 11.08 -11.58
CA GLY A 317 22.33 9.98 -11.79
C GLY A 317 22.33 8.89 -10.70
N LYS A 318 21.51 9.00 -9.65
CA LYS A 318 21.49 8.07 -8.52
C LYS A 318 20.31 7.10 -8.52
N VAL A 319 19.32 7.34 -9.36
CA VAL A 319 18.07 6.56 -9.40
C VAL A 319 17.83 6.03 -10.80
N ARG A 320 17.57 4.72 -10.91
CA ARG A 320 16.93 4.06 -12.05
C ARG A 320 15.47 3.87 -11.70
N PHE A 321 14.57 4.43 -12.51
CA PHE A 321 13.14 4.23 -12.40
C PHE A 321 12.70 3.18 -13.41
N VAL A 322 11.86 2.22 -12.97
CA VAL A 322 11.29 1.15 -13.77
C VAL A 322 9.78 1.17 -13.57
N ALA A 323 9.02 1.18 -14.65
CA ALA A 323 7.57 1.07 -14.64
C ALA A 323 7.18 -0.37 -14.97
N ARG A 324 6.27 -0.95 -14.17
CA ARG A 324 5.69 -2.28 -14.38
C ARG A 324 4.18 -2.19 -14.42
N ASP A 325 3.58 -2.98 -15.28
CA ASP A 325 2.14 -3.00 -15.45
C ASP A 325 1.44 -3.81 -14.35
N PHE A 326 0.40 -3.23 -13.77
CA PHE A 326 -0.48 -3.95 -12.85
C PHE A 326 -1.93 -3.46 -13.00
N PRO A 327 -2.55 -3.68 -14.18
CA PRO A 327 -3.91 -3.26 -14.47
C PRO A 327 -4.92 -3.97 -13.57
N LEU A 328 -5.76 -3.21 -12.87
CA LEU A 328 -6.79 -3.69 -11.97
C LEU A 328 -8.10 -3.91 -12.73
N GLU A 329 -8.13 -4.90 -13.62
CA GLU A 329 -9.24 -5.16 -14.55
C GLU A 329 -10.61 -5.33 -13.86
N THR A 330 -10.63 -5.74 -12.60
CA THR A 330 -11.87 -5.92 -11.83
C THR A 330 -12.59 -4.63 -11.46
N ILE A 331 -11.87 -3.50 -11.46
CA ILE A 331 -12.39 -2.18 -11.09
C ILE A 331 -12.10 -1.09 -12.14
N HIS A 332 -11.22 -1.36 -13.09
CA HIS A 332 -10.81 -0.43 -14.14
C HIS A 332 -10.94 -1.10 -15.52
N GLU A 333 -12.07 -0.89 -16.19
CA GLU A 333 -12.46 -1.55 -17.44
C GLU A 333 -11.43 -1.45 -18.57
N ASN A 334 -10.73 -0.31 -18.67
CA ASN A 334 -9.77 -0.05 -19.73
C ASN A 334 -8.31 -0.23 -19.32
N ALA A 335 -8.05 -0.67 -18.08
CA ALA A 335 -6.69 -0.72 -17.54
C ALA A 335 -5.76 -1.65 -18.34
N PHE A 336 -6.21 -2.87 -18.65
CA PHE A 336 -5.41 -3.83 -19.43
C PHE A 336 -5.14 -3.33 -20.85
N ARG A 337 -6.16 -2.76 -21.50
CA ARG A 337 -6.04 -2.15 -22.82
C ARG A 337 -5.04 -0.98 -22.83
N ALA A 338 -5.08 -0.12 -21.82
CA ALA A 338 -4.15 0.99 -21.66
C ALA A 338 -2.71 0.50 -21.46
N ALA A 339 -2.51 -0.58 -20.70
CA ALA A 339 -1.21 -1.22 -20.52
C ALA A 339 -0.66 -1.79 -21.85
N LEU A 340 -1.50 -2.49 -22.64
CA LEU A 340 -1.13 -2.95 -23.98
C LEU A 340 -0.68 -1.80 -24.88
N ALA A 341 -1.42 -0.69 -24.86
CA ALA A 341 -1.12 0.50 -25.65
C ALA A 341 0.21 1.15 -25.21
N ALA A 342 0.48 1.24 -23.92
CA ALA A 342 1.74 1.78 -23.38
C ALA A 342 2.95 0.91 -23.79
N ASN A 343 2.79 -0.42 -23.76
CA ASN A 343 3.83 -1.35 -24.24
C ASN A 343 4.05 -1.26 -25.75
N ALA A 344 3.00 -1.06 -26.54
CA ALA A 344 3.14 -0.78 -27.97
C ALA A 344 3.88 0.53 -28.26
N ALA A 345 3.67 1.57 -27.41
CA ALA A 345 4.44 2.80 -27.46
C ALA A 345 5.90 2.58 -27.01
N SER A 346 6.13 1.72 -26.02
CA SER A 346 7.47 1.29 -25.57
C SER A 346 8.27 0.66 -26.71
N ALA A 347 7.65 -0.19 -27.52
CA ALA A 347 8.28 -0.81 -28.70
C ALA A 347 8.72 0.21 -29.77
N GLN A 348 8.33 1.48 -29.61
CA GLN A 348 8.75 2.62 -30.42
C GLN A 348 9.52 3.68 -29.60
N GLY A 349 9.97 3.32 -28.39
CA GLY A 349 10.80 4.16 -27.53
C GLY A 349 10.09 5.32 -26.83
N LYS A 350 8.74 5.28 -26.72
CA LYS A 350 7.94 6.39 -26.18
C LYS A 350 6.97 5.98 -25.06
N PHE A 351 7.37 5.05 -24.22
CA PHE A 351 6.54 4.58 -23.11
C PHE A 351 6.12 5.70 -22.16
N PHE A 352 7.08 6.49 -21.69
CA PHE A 352 6.81 7.51 -20.66
C PHE A 352 6.00 8.66 -21.22
N GLU A 353 6.33 9.15 -22.42
CA GLU A 353 5.54 10.21 -23.07
C GLU A 353 4.10 9.77 -23.34
N TYR A 354 3.90 8.50 -23.70
CA TYR A 354 2.59 7.94 -23.91
C TYR A 354 1.85 7.75 -22.58
N GLY A 355 2.53 7.23 -21.56
CA GLY A 355 1.99 7.07 -20.21
C GLY A 355 1.50 8.37 -19.59
N ASP A 356 2.21 9.48 -19.79
CA ASP A 356 1.78 10.81 -19.35
C ASP A 356 0.45 11.22 -19.99
N LEU A 357 0.25 10.91 -21.27
CA LEU A 357 -1.04 11.18 -21.94
C LEU A 357 -2.16 10.32 -21.37
N LEU A 358 -1.90 9.04 -21.07
CA LEU A 358 -2.90 8.16 -20.45
C LEU A 358 -3.31 8.66 -19.07
N TYR A 359 -2.36 9.02 -18.21
CA TYR A 359 -2.66 9.56 -16.88
C TYR A 359 -3.42 10.89 -16.92
N ASN A 360 -3.16 11.72 -17.92
CA ASN A 360 -3.86 12.99 -18.09
C ASN A 360 -5.26 12.84 -18.71
N ASN A 361 -5.60 11.66 -19.27
CA ASN A 361 -6.84 11.42 -19.99
C ASN A 361 -7.56 10.13 -19.54
N GLN A 362 -7.56 9.83 -18.26
CA GLN A 362 -8.08 8.57 -17.68
C GLN A 362 -9.55 8.27 -18.02
N ALA A 363 -10.34 9.28 -18.38
CA ALA A 363 -11.74 9.12 -18.80
C ALA A 363 -11.90 8.67 -20.26
N ALA A 364 -10.83 8.67 -21.07
CA ALA A 364 -10.85 8.39 -22.49
C ALA A 364 -9.72 7.43 -22.86
N LEU A 365 -9.86 6.15 -22.47
CA LEU A 365 -8.90 5.07 -22.71
C LEU A 365 -9.50 3.97 -23.63
N ASP A 366 -10.47 4.33 -24.45
CA ASP A 366 -11.00 3.49 -25.54
C ASP A 366 -10.01 3.44 -26.72
N ASP A 367 -10.18 2.45 -27.61
CA ASP A 367 -9.25 2.19 -28.73
C ASP A 367 -9.03 3.42 -29.62
N ALA A 368 -10.09 4.20 -29.91
CA ALA A 368 -9.98 5.37 -30.77
C ALA A 368 -9.17 6.49 -30.10
N SER A 369 -9.35 6.67 -28.79
CA SER A 369 -8.60 7.62 -27.97
C SER A 369 -7.13 7.22 -27.87
N LEU A 370 -6.83 5.93 -27.65
CA LEU A 370 -5.48 5.39 -27.59
C LEU A 370 -4.73 5.57 -28.92
N GLU A 371 -5.37 5.31 -30.07
CA GLU A 371 -4.79 5.57 -31.39
C GLU A 371 -4.51 7.06 -31.62
N LYS A 372 -5.42 7.94 -31.18
CA LYS A 372 -5.25 9.40 -31.28
C LYS A 372 -4.02 9.84 -30.45
N TYR A 373 -3.81 9.33 -29.24
CA TYR A 373 -2.64 9.66 -28.42
C TYR A 373 -1.35 9.16 -29.07
N ALA A 374 -1.37 7.97 -29.67
CA ALA A 374 -0.22 7.45 -30.41
C ALA A 374 0.17 8.38 -31.59
N ALA A 375 -0.83 8.84 -32.37
CA ALA A 375 -0.60 9.81 -33.44
C ALA A 375 -0.08 11.16 -32.91
N GLN A 376 -0.60 11.64 -31.79
CA GLN A 376 -0.24 12.93 -31.18
C GLN A 376 1.24 13.01 -30.83
N ILE A 377 1.85 11.91 -30.35
CA ILE A 377 3.28 11.87 -30.05
C ILE A 377 4.13 11.35 -31.21
N GLY A 378 3.54 11.20 -32.41
CA GLY A 378 4.27 10.83 -33.62
C GLY A 378 4.71 9.37 -33.69
N LEU A 379 3.94 8.44 -33.12
CA LEU A 379 4.15 7.01 -33.31
C LEU A 379 3.67 6.57 -34.72
N ASN A 380 4.26 5.51 -35.23
CA ASN A 380 3.69 4.78 -36.37
C ASN A 380 2.41 4.07 -35.88
N VAL A 381 1.24 4.65 -36.18
CA VAL A 381 -0.07 4.17 -35.70
C VAL A 381 -0.37 2.75 -36.23
N SER A 382 0.03 2.41 -37.48
CA SER A 382 -0.19 1.06 -37.98
C SER A 382 0.61 0.01 -37.21
N LYS A 383 1.88 0.30 -36.89
CA LYS A 383 2.72 -0.56 -36.04
C LYS A 383 2.17 -0.63 -34.61
N PHE A 384 1.76 0.50 -34.06
CA PHE A 384 1.16 0.60 -32.72
C PHE A 384 -0.06 -0.31 -32.57
N LYS A 385 -0.98 -0.30 -33.55
CA LYS A 385 -2.16 -1.18 -33.59
C LYS A 385 -1.80 -2.67 -33.60
N ILE A 386 -0.82 -3.04 -34.41
CA ILE A 386 -0.34 -4.43 -34.51
C ILE A 386 0.28 -4.85 -33.16
N ASP A 387 1.16 -4.03 -32.60
CA ASP A 387 1.86 -4.34 -31.37
C ASP A 387 0.90 -4.40 -30.16
N SER A 388 -0.05 -3.46 -30.04
CA SER A 388 -1.03 -3.44 -28.95
C SER A 388 -2.01 -4.62 -28.99
N ALA A 389 -2.30 -5.15 -30.19
CA ALA A 389 -3.15 -6.34 -30.36
C ALA A 389 -2.36 -7.66 -30.30
N SER A 390 -1.03 -7.62 -30.13
CA SER A 390 -0.21 -8.82 -30.21
C SER A 390 -0.26 -9.64 -28.90
N GLU A 391 -0.27 -10.97 -29.04
CA GLU A 391 -0.17 -11.88 -27.88
C GLU A 391 1.16 -11.70 -27.13
N LYS A 392 2.22 -11.28 -27.81
CA LYS A 392 3.50 -10.96 -27.17
C LYS A 392 3.34 -9.84 -26.13
N THR A 393 2.70 -8.73 -26.52
CA THR A 393 2.44 -7.60 -25.61
C THR A 393 1.52 -8.00 -24.46
N ALA A 394 0.49 -8.81 -24.78
CA ALA A 394 -0.42 -9.32 -23.75
C ALA A 394 0.29 -10.25 -22.75
N ALA A 395 1.19 -11.09 -23.22
CA ALA A 395 1.99 -11.97 -22.36
C ALA A 395 2.92 -11.19 -21.44
N GLU A 396 3.50 -10.08 -21.91
CA GLU A 396 4.35 -9.20 -21.10
C GLU A 396 3.56 -8.54 -19.95
N VAL A 397 2.40 -7.95 -20.25
CA VAL A 397 1.54 -7.37 -19.21
C VAL A 397 1.09 -8.43 -18.20
N ARG A 398 0.71 -9.64 -18.66
CA ARG A 398 0.35 -10.74 -17.75
C ARG A 398 1.53 -11.21 -16.90
N LYS A 399 2.75 -11.20 -17.44
CA LYS A 399 3.96 -11.51 -16.68
C LYS A 399 4.18 -10.51 -15.57
N ASP A 400 4.01 -9.21 -15.83
CA ASP A 400 4.12 -8.16 -14.84
C ASP A 400 3.10 -8.31 -13.71
N ILE A 401 1.84 -8.64 -14.05
CA ILE A 401 0.81 -8.93 -13.06
C ILE A 401 1.23 -10.12 -12.18
N ALA A 402 1.64 -11.24 -12.80
CA ALA A 402 2.03 -12.45 -12.08
C ALA A 402 3.25 -12.22 -11.17
N ASP A 403 4.25 -11.49 -11.66
CA ASP A 403 5.42 -11.09 -10.89
C ASP A 403 5.01 -10.20 -9.72
N GLY A 404 4.20 -9.15 -9.96
CA GLY A 404 3.68 -8.25 -8.93
C GLY A 404 2.94 -9.01 -7.83
N GLU A 405 2.03 -9.91 -8.20
CA GLU A 405 1.34 -10.80 -7.24
C GLU A 405 2.33 -11.64 -6.42
N SER A 406 3.38 -12.16 -7.05
CA SER A 406 4.41 -12.94 -6.35
C SER A 406 5.22 -12.10 -5.36
N TYR A 407 5.37 -10.81 -5.62
CA TYR A 407 6.00 -9.84 -4.72
C TYR A 407 5.05 -9.30 -3.65
N GLY A 408 3.77 -9.68 -3.69
CA GLY A 408 2.75 -9.24 -2.73
C GLY A 408 2.11 -7.89 -3.10
N VAL A 409 2.19 -7.48 -4.37
CA VAL A 409 1.42 -6.34 -4.88
C VAL A 409 -0.06 -6.72 -4.86
N ALA A 410 -0.89 -5.91 -4.20
CA ALA A 410 -2.33 -6.11 -4.08
C ALA A 410 -3.14 -4.93 -4.63
N GLY A 411 -2.47 -3.90 -5.13
CA GLY A 411 -3.11 -2.70 -5.67
C GLY A 411 -2.08 -1.71 -6.21
N THR A 412 -2.59 -0.63 -6.80
CA THR A 412 -1.76 0.39 -7.45
C THR A 412 -2.04 1.80 -6.91
N PRO A 413 -1.00 2.66 -6.86
CA PRO A 413 0.39 2.33 -7.14
C PRO A 413 1.05 1.54 -6.00
N THR A 414 1.89 0.56 -6.32
CA THR A 414 2.81 -0.05 -5.35
C THR A 414 4.25 0.25 -5.78
N ILE A 415 5.02 0.83 -4.89
CA ILE A 415 6.36 1.35 -5.21
C ILE A 415 7.39 0.66 -4.31
N PHE A 416 8.44 0.16 -4.93
CA PHE A 416 9.59 -0.43 -4.24
C PHE A 416 10.85 0.40 -4.49
N VAL A 417 11.65 0.60 -3.46
CA VAL A 417 12.98 1.21 -3.54
C VAL A 417 14.02 0.19 -3.08
N ASN A 418 14.86 -0.26 -3.99
CA ASN A 418 15.78 -1.39 -3.79
C ASN A 418 15.10 -2.62 -3.16
N GLY A 419 13.89 -2.92 -3.62
CA GLY A 419 13.09 -4.08 -3.16
C GLY A 419 12.34 -3.87 -1.85
N VAL A 420 12.46 -2.71 -1.18
CA VAL A 420 11.67 -2.36 0.00
C VAL A 420 10.45 -1.55 -0.44
N MET A 421 9.25 -1.99 -0.05
CA MET A 421 8.02 -1.28 -0.36
C MET A 421 7.96 0.06 0.37
N VAL A 422 7.64 1.12 -0.36
CA VAL A 422 7.35 2.44 0.21
C VAL A 422 5.91 2.45 0.69
N ARG A 423 5.69 2.80 1.95
CA ARG A 423 4.36 2.68 2.58
C ARG A 423 3.49 3.92 2.44
N GLY A 424 4.08 5.08 2.23
CA GLY A 424 3.37 6.33 1.95
C GLY A 424 3.53 6.76 0.48
N LEU A 425 2.68 7.67 0.02
CA LEU A 425 2.69 8.20 -1.35
C LEU A 425 3.02 9.70 -1.40
N ALA A 426 3.43 10.29 -0.28
CA ALA A 426 3.86 11.67 -0.24
C ALA A 426 5.32 11.81 -0.74
N ALA A 427 5.68 13.00 -1.20
CA ALA A 427 7.02 13.28 -1.68
C ALA A 427 8.12 12.95 -0.64
N GLU A 428 7.84 13.18 0.64
CA GLU A 428 8.81 12.92 1.70
C GLU A 428 9.02 11.42 1.94
N ASP A 429 8.00 10.58 1.76
CA ASP A 429 8.13 9.13 1.85
C ASP A 429 9.10 8.60 0.79
N PHE A 430 8.99 9.09 -0.44
CA PHE A 430 9.91 8.74 -1.53
C PHE A 430 11.32 9.23 -1.26
N ARG A 431 11.49 10.50 -0.79
CA ARG A 431 12.81 11.04 -0.42
C ARG A 431 13.46 10.22 0.68
N ALA A 432 12.71 9.88 1.72
CA ALA A 432 13.21 9.10 2.85
C ALA A 432 13.65 7.70 2.39
N ALA A 433 12.84 7.02 1.57
CA ALA A 433 13.16 5.71 1.02
C ALA A 433 14.42 5.75 0.14
N ILE A 434 14.53 6.72 -0.79
CA ILE A 434 15.71 6.88 -1.65
C ILE A 434 16.95 7.21 -0.82
N ARG A 435 16.87 8.14 0.13
CA ARG A 435 18.01 8.48 1.02
C ARG A 435 18.47 7.28 1.85
N THR A 436 17.52 6.47 2.34
CA THR A 436 17.83 5.25 3.09
C THR A 436 18.52 4.22 2.20
N ALA A 437 18.02 3.99 0.99
CA ALA A 437 18.62 3.11 0.01
C ALA A 437 20.05 3.55 -0.38
N LEU A 438 20.27 4.86 -0.54
CA LEU A 438 21.61 5.40 -0.84
C LEU A 438 22.62 5.18 0.30
N LYS A 439 22.19 5.16 1.57
CA LYS A 439 23.07 4.89 2.71
C LYS A 439 23.46 3.42 2.81
N THR A 440 22.60 2.52 2.34
CA THR A 440 22.78 1.07 2.43
C THR A 440 23.31 0.44 1.14
N ALA A 441 23.28 1.19 0.02
CA ALA A 441 23.79 0.72 -1.26
C ALA A 441 25.30 0.45 -1.15
N PRO A 442 25.80 -0.67 -1.70
CA PRO A 442 27.25 -0.87 -1.86
C PRO A 442 27.82 0.31 -2.65
N ALA A 443 29.00 0.82 -2.24
CA ALA A 443 29.69 1.87 -3.00
C ALA A 443 29.75 1.45 -4.47
N ALA A 444 29.28 2.32 -5.38
CA ALA A 444 29.28 2.05 -6.80
C ALA A 444 30.68 1.55 -7.22
N ARG A 445 30.76 0.36 -7.82
CA ARG A 445 32.03 -0.09 -8.42
C ARG A 445 32.46 0.99 -9.42
N PRO A 446 33.68 1.54 -9.29
CA PRO A 446 34.19 2.47 -10.30
C PRO A 446 34.07 1.76 -11.66
N ALA A 447 33.56 2.47 -12.65
CA ALA A 447 33.51 1.99 -14.02
C ALA A 447 34.91 1.51 -14.37
N ALA A 448 35.05 0.27 -14.82
CA ALA A 448 36.29 -0.24 -15.33
C ALA A 448 36.79 0.76 -16.42
N ARG A 449 37.87 1.43 -16.17
CA ARG A 449 38.52 2.27 -17.19
C ARG A 449 38.75 1.35 -18.37
N GLY A 450 38.09 1.62 -19.49
CA GLY A 450 38.43 0.98 -20.74
C GLY A 450 39.92 1.17 -20.96
N ASN A 451 40.63 0.08 -21.12
CA ASN A 451 41.97 0.12 -21.66
C ASN A 451 41.80 0.54 -23.14
N ASP A 452 41.92 1.85 -23.38
CA ASP A 452 42.36 2.34 -24.68
C ASP A 452 43.82 1.96 -24.86
N ASN A 453 44.06 0.79 -25.42
CA ASN A 453 45.33 0.46 -26.04
C ASN A 453 45.09 -0.42 -27.25
N GLN A 454 45.37 0.18 -28.40
CA GLN A 454 45.57 -0.27 -29.77
C GLN A 454 44.35 -0.18 -30.69
#